data_bee9e33e0c82f66f4a95f3af136ab3c8
#
_entry.id   bee9e33e0c82f66f4a95f3af136ab3c8
#
_cell.length_a   1.000
_cell.length_b   1.000
_cell.length_c   1.000
_cell.angle_alpha   90.00
_cell.angle_beta   90.00
_cell.angle_gamma   90.00
#
_symmetry.space_group_name_H-M   'P 1'
#
loop_
_entity.id
_entity.type
_entity.pdbx_description
1 polymer ?
#
loop_
_entity_poly.entity_id
_entity_poly.type
_entity_poly.pdbx_seq_one_letter_code
_entity_poly.pdbx_strand_id
1 'polypeptide(L)' 'MATKIERIDREITKTREKIAEYQEKLKTLEAQKTEAENLEIVQMVRALRMTPAQLSAMLSGGTVPG' A
#
# COMPACT_ATOMS: atom_id res chain seq x y z
N MET A 1 21.87 -11.86 38.97
CA MET A 1 21.64 -12.62 37.74
C MET A 1 20.18 -12.51 37.31
N ALA A 2 19.97 -12.39 36.00
CA ALA A 2 18.61 -12.33 35.50
C ALA A 2 17.93 -13.70 35.61
N THR A 3 16.71 -13.71 36.09
CA THR A 3 15.91 -14.94 36.17
C THR A 3 15.47 -15.36 34.76
N LYS A 4 15.03 -16.62 34.63
CA LYS A 4 14.47 -17.11 33.38
C LYS A 4 13.28 -16.26 32.92
N ILE A 5 12.44 -15.83 33.86
CA ILE A 5 11.30 -14.96 33.59
C ILE A 5 11.75 -13.61 33.01
N GLU A 6 12.76 -13.01 33.60
CA GLU A 6 13.29 -11.74 33.11
C GLU A 6 13.87 -11.84 31.70
N ARG A 7 14.55 -12.95 31.40
CA ARG A 7 15.07 -13.20 30.03
C ARG A 7 13.95 -13.33 29.02
N ILE A 8 12.90 -14.05 29.39
CA ILE A 8 11.72 -14.23 28.53
C ILE A 8 11.03 -12.87 28.32
N ASP A 9 10.89 -12.08 29.37
CA ASP A 9 10.30 -10.75 29.26
C ASP A 9 11.08 -9.83 28.32
N ARG A 10 12.40 -9.89 28.35
CA ARG A 10 13.23 -9.15 27.41
C ARG A 10 13.01 -9.59 25.96
N GLU A 11 12.90 -10.90 25.75
CA GLU A 11 12.61 -11.45 24.43
C GLU A 11 11.24 -11.02 23.92
N ILE A 12 10.25 -11.01 24.82
CA ILE A 12 8.91 -10.52 24.50
C ILE A 12 8.97 -9.05 24.06
N THR A 13 9.68 -8.22 24.82
CA THR A 13 9.83 -6.80 24.49
C THR A 13 10.49 -6.60 23.15
N LYS A 14 11.58 -7.29 22.88
CA LYS A 14 12.28 -7.22 21.59
C LYS A 14 11.39 -7.67 20.43
N THR A 15 10.63 -8.73 20.65
CA THR A 15 9.73 -9.27 19.63
C THR A 15 8.62 -8.29 19.32
N ARG A 16 8.06 -7.64 20.33
CA ARG A 16 7.05 -6.59 20.15
C ARG A 16 7.57 -5.41 19.37
N GLU A 17 8.81 -5.01 19.63
CA GLU A 17 9.47 -3.93 18.88
C GLU A 17 9.61 -4.29 17.41
N LYS A 18 10.02 -5.52 17.11
CA LYS A 18 10.13 -6.01 15.74
C LYS A 18 8.79 -6.09 15.04
N ILE A 19 7.75 -6.52 15.74
CA ILE A 19 6.40 -6.55 15.21
C ILE A 19 5.97 -5.14 14.81
N ALA A 20 6.20 -4.15 15.67
CA ALA A 20 5.88 -2.76 15.37
C ALA A 20 6.64 -2.24 14.14
N GLU A 21 7.93 -2.55 14.02
CA GLU A 21 8.75 -2.20 12.86
C GLU A 21 8.21 -2.82 11.58
N TYR A 22 7.87 -4.11 11.63
CA TYR A 22 7.36 -4.82 10.46
C TYR A 22 5.96 -4.34 10.06
N GLN A 23 5.12 -3.98 11.02
CA GLN A 23 3.81 -3.39 10.74
C GLN A 23 3.96 -2.06 10.00
N GLU A 24 4.90 -1.22 10.42
CA GLU A 24 5.19 0.05 9.78
C GLU A 24 5.75 -0.16 8.37
N LYS A 25 6.64 -1.12 8.20
CA LYS A 25 7.19 -1.50 6.90
C LYS A 25 6.10 -1.99 5.95
N LEU A 26 5.20 -2.83 6.45
CA LEU A 26 4.08 -3.32 5.66
C LEU A 26 3.20 -2.18 5.17
N LYS A 27 2.90 -1.24 6.05
CA LYS A 27 2.11 -0.05 5.75
C LYS A 27 2.76 0.78 4.63
N THR A 28 4.08 0.97 4.72
CA THR A 28 4.85 1.68 3.70
C THR A 28 4.80 0.96 2.36
N LEU A 29 4.99 -0.35 2.36
CA LEU A 29 4.97 -1.16 1.14
C LEU A 29 3.58 -1.17 0.49
N GLU A 30 2.53 -1.24 1.27
CA GLU A 30 1.16 -1.16 0.77
C GLU A 30 0.88 0.20 0.11
N ALA A 31 1.37 1.27 0.72
CA ALA A 31 1.26 2.61 0.14
C ALA A 31 2.03 2.72 -1.18
N GLN A 32 3.25 2.16 -1.24
CA GLN A 32 4.06 2.13 -2.46
C GLN A 32 3.39 1.32 -3.57
N LYS A 33 2.77 0.20 -3.20
CA LYS A 33 2.02 -0.62 -4.15
C LYS A 33 0.85 0.16 -4.75
N THR A 34 0.09 0.85 -3.92
CA THR A 34 -1.02 1.68 -4.38
C THR A 34 -0.54 2.79 -5.32
N GLU A 35 0.56 3.45 -4.99
CA GLU A 35 1.19 4.46 -5.85
C GLU A 35 1.58 3.88 -7.20
N ALA A 36 2.22 2.72 -7.21
CA ALA A 36 2.66 2.06 -8.44
C ALA A 36 1.46 1.65 -9.31
N GLU A 37 0.41 1.13 -8.69
CA GLU A 37 -0.83 0.76 -9.39
C GLU A 37 -1.49 2.00 -10.03
N ASN A 38 -1.54 3.11 -9.30
CA ASN A 38 -2.08 4.35 -9.83
C ASN A 38 -1.25 4.91 -10.98
N LEU A 39 0.07 4.80 -10.89
CA LEU A 39 0.96 5.23 -11.97
C LEU A 39 0.74 4.39 -13.23
N GLU A 40 0.59 3.09 -13.09
CA GLU A 40 0.27 2.20 -14.21
C GLU A 40 -1.03 2.59 -14.89
N ILE A 41 -2.06 2.89 -14.11
CA ILE A 41 -3.36 3.35 -14.63
C ILE A 41 -3.18 4.64 -15.44
N VAL A 42 -2.44 5.60 -14.90
CA VAL A 42 -2.16 6.87 -15.58
C VAL A 42 -1.42 6.64 -16.91
N GLN A 43 -0.44 5.74 -16.90
CA GLN A 43 0.31 5.41 -18.12
C GLN A 43 -0.57 4.75 -19.17
N MET A 44 -1.47 3.85 -18.75
CA MET A 44 -2.42 3.21 -19.64
C MET A 44 -3.39 4.21 -20.26
N VAL A 45 -3.89 5.15 -19.46
CA VAL A 45 -4.78 6.22 -19.93
C VAL A 45 -4.08 7.09 -20.95
N ARG A 46 -2.82 7.45 -20.72
CA ARG A 46 -2.00 8.23 -21.67
C ARG A 46 -1.78 7.47 -22.96
N ALA A 47 -1.51 6.18 -22.86
CA ALA A 47 -1.31 5.32 -24.03
C ALA A 47 -2.57 5.22 -24.89
N LEU A 48 -3.74 5.24 -24.28
CA LEU A 48 -5.02 5.25 -24.96
C LEU A 48 -5.43 6.65 -25.46
N ARG A 49 -4.64 7.68 -25.14
CA ARG A 49 -4.92 9.08 -25.48
C ARG A 49 -6.26 9.59 -24.97
N MET A 50 -6.68 9.08 -23.84
CA MET A 50 -7.90 9.53 -23.19
C MET A 50 -7.65 10.78 -22.36
N THR A 51 -8.57 11.72 -22.39
CA THR A 51 -8.55 12.86 -21.47
C THR A 51 -9.09 12.42 -20.11
N PRO A 52 -8.76 13.15 -19.02
CA PRO A 52 -9.34 12.86 -17.70
C PRO A 52 -10.86 12.91 -17.70
N ALA A 53 -11.45 13.79 -18.49
CA ALA A 53 -12.91 13.89 -18.61
C ALA A 53 -13.51 12.63 -19.24
N GLN A 54 -12.89 12.10 -20.28
CA GLN A 54 -13.33 10.85 -20.92
C GLN A 54 -13.22 9.68 -19.97
N LEU A 55 -12.13 9.60 -19.21
CA LEU A 55 -11.94 8.55 -18.22
C LEU A 55 -12.99 8.63 -17.12
N SER A 56 -13.27 9.82 -16.62
CA SER A 56 -14.29 10.06 -15.60
C SER A 56 -15.67 9.61 -16.07
N ALA A 57 -16.00 9.91 -17.31
CA ALA A 57 -17.25 9.48 -17.93
C ALA A 57 -17.38 7.96 -17.99
N MET A 58 -16.30 7.26 -18.32
CA MET A 58 -16.26 5.79 -18.33
C MET A 58 -16.46 5.21 -16.94
N LEU A 59 -15.76 5.74 -15.95
CA LEU A 59 -15.79 5.23 -14.58
C LEU A 59 -17.11 5.50 -13.87
N SER A 60 -17.83 6.55 -14.26
CA SER A 60 -19.14 6.83 -13.69
C SER A 60 -20.29 6.01 -14.32
N GLY A 61 -19.95 5.03 -15.15
CA GLY A 61 -20.94 4.15 -15.76
C GLY A 61 -21.66 4.75 -16.95
N GLY A 62 -21.15 5.87 -17.47
CA GLY A 62 -21.68 6.44 -18.68
C GLY A 62 -21.32 5.61 -19.89
N THR A 63 -22.25 5.48 -20.83
CA THR A 63 -21.94 4.86 -22.11
C THR A 63 -20.92 5.72 -22.84
N VAL A 64 -19.88 5.06 -23.32
CA VAL A 64 -18.94 5.74 -24.19
C VAL A 64 -19.69 6.10 -25.46
N PRO A 65 -19.76 7.39 -25.83
CA PRO A 65 -20.36 7.77 -27.10
C PRO A 65 -19.56 7.09 -28.20
N GLY A 66 -20.19 6.13 -28.79
CA GLY A 66 -19.58 5.30 -29.81
C GLY A 66 -19.30 5.99 -31.08
#